data_eb69dd305082254ee7bd66e25e587c6d
#
_entry.id   eb69dd305082254ee7bd66e25e587c6d
#
_cell.length_a   1.000
_cell.length_b   1.000
_cell.length_c   1.000
_cell.angle_alpha   90.00
_cell.angle_beta   90.00
_cell.angle_gamma   90.00
#
_symmetry.space_group_name_H-M   'P 1'
#
loop_
_entity.id
_entity.type
_entity.pdbx_description
1 polymer ?
#
loop_
_entity_poly.entity_id
_entity_poly.type
_entity_poly.pdbx_seq_one_letter_code
_entity_poly.pdbx_strand_id
1 'polypeptide(L)'
;MKFELQHTDTTSSARAGLITTDHGQIQTPIFMPVGTLGSVKGVHLRELKDDIQAQIILGNTYHLYLRPGLDVIERAGGLHKFNGFDRPMLTDSGGFQVFSLTGIRKLSEEGCEFRSHIDGSKHFFTPEKVMDIERTIGADIMMAFDECPPGTADFSYARKSLTLTHNWMKRCWKRFHETEPKYGYHQSLFPIVQGCVYKDLRKESARFMSDFNAEGYAIGGLAVGEPAEVMYDMIEVVNDILPQDRPRYLMGVGTPVNILEGIERGVDMFDCVMPTRNGRNAMIFTAEGMINMRNAKWSTDFSPVDPNGHCFVDTQYSRAYLHHLFKAKELLAMQIASIHNLAFYLWLVREARQQILADNFASWKKEMVERLSRRL
;
A
#
# COMPACT_ATOMS: atom_id res chain seq x y z
N MET A 1 12.57 12.59 -7.00
CA MET A 1 12.88 11.35 -6.22
C MET A 1 14.02 10.59 -6.92
N LYS A 2 14.85 9.87 -6.18
CA LYS A 2 15.92 9.01 -6.73
C LYS A 2 15.70 7.58 -6.28
N PHE A 3 15.85 6.61 -7.18
CA PHE A 3 15.92 5.19 -6.85
C PHE A 3 17.29 4.63 -7.20
N GLU A 4 17.86 3.84 -6.30
CA GLU A 4 19.12 3.15 -6.48
C GLU A 4 18.89 1.66 -6.25
N LEU A 5 19.00 0.87 -7.31
CA LEU A 5 19.00 -0.58 -7.21
C LEU A 5 20.36 -1.03 -6.65
N GLN A 6 20.36 -1.60 -5.47
CA GLN A 6 21.57 -1.99 -4.74
C GLN A 6 21.96 -3.44 -4.97
N HIS A 7 20.98 -4.33 -5.08
CA HIS A 7 21.21 -5.76 -5.32
C HIS A 7 19.97 -6.43 -5.95
N THR A 8 20.22 -7.46 -6.74
CA THR A 8 19.19 -8.39 -7.22
C THR A 8 19.62 -9.80 -6.83
N ASP A 9 18.72 -10.54 -6.20
CA ASP A 9 18.96 -11.93 -5.77
C ASP A 9 19.34 -12.81 -6.98
N THR A 10 20.33 -13.66 -6.80
CA THR A 10 20.89 -14.48 -7.90
C THR A 10 19.98 -15.60 -8.38
N THR A 11 18.96 -15.95 -7.59
CA THR A 11 18.06 -17.10 -7.83
C THR A 11 16.60 -16.71 -8.10
N SER A 12 16.29 -15.42 -7.99
CA SER A 12 14.95 -14.89 -8.21
C SER A 12 14.99 -13.48 -8.80
N SER A 13 13.82 -12.87 -9.04
CA SER A 13 13.71 -11.46 -9.42
C SER A 13 13.63 -10.52 -8.21
N ALA A 14 13.80 -11.03 -6.99
CA ALA A 14 13.79 -10.23 -5.77
C ALA A 14 14.94 -9.23 -5.75
N ARG A 15 14.66 -8.00 -5.34
CA ARG A 15 15.64 -6.93 -5.41
C ARG A 15 15.62 -6.02 -4.19
N ALA A 16 16.76 -5.53 -3.80
CA ALA A 16 16.96 -4.56 -2.73
C ALA A 16 17.39 -3.22 -3.32
N GLY A 17 16.71 -2.15 -2.95
CA GLY A 17 17.00 -0.80 -3.43
C GLY A 17 16.87 0.25 -2.33
N LEU A 18 17.12 1.50 -2.72
CA LEU A 18 16.99 2.67 -1.87
C LEU A 18 16.26 3.78 -2.65
N ILE A 19 15.11 4.21 -2.12
CA ILE A 19 14.42 5.40 -2.61
C ILE A 19 14.82 6.58 -1.73
N THR A 20 15.13 7.71 -2.34
CA THR A 20 15.41 8.97 -1.64
C THR A 20 14.40 10.02 -2.05
N THR A 21 13.69 10.58 -1.06
CA THR A 21 12.78 11.72 -1.18
C THR A 21 13.30 12.89 -0.34
N ASP A 22 12.65 14.05 -0.41
CA ASP A 22 13.02 15.20 0.40
C ASP A 22 12.70 15.01 1.90
N HIS A 23 11.80 14.06 2.25
CA HIS A 23 11.48 13.70 3.64
C HIS A 23 12.24 12.48 4.16
N GLY A 24 13.16 11.89 3.39
CA GLY A 24 14.00 10.81 3.86
C GLY A 24 14.17 9.66 2.89
N GLN A 25 14.78 8.59 3.40
CA GLN A 25 15.12 7.39 2.63
C GLN A 25 14.18 6.23 2.96
N ILE A 26 13.91 5.41 1.94
CA ILE A 26 13.07 4.21 2.03
C ILE A 26 13.88 3.04 1.49
N GLN A 27 14.17 2.06 2.33
CA GLN A 27 14.81 0.82 1.93
C GLN A 27 13.75 -0.14 1.38
N THR A 28 13.96 -0.63 0.16
CA THR A 28 13.04 -1.60 -0.46
C THR A 28 13.63 -3.02 -0.39
N PRO A 29 12.78 -4.07 -0.31
CA PRO A 29 11.30 -4.02 -0.28
C PRO A 29 10.75 -3.32 0.95
N ILE A 30 9.60 -2.66 0.82
CA ILE A 30 8.96 -1.93 1.92
C ILE A 30 7.45 -2.17 1.97
N PHE A 31 6.89 -2.24 3.18
CA PHE A 31 5.46 -2.19 3.42
C PHE A 31 5.08 -0.81 3.97
N MET A 32 4.03 -0.21 3.43
CA MET A 32 3.51 1.11 3.81
C MET A 32 2.28 0.95 4.71
N PRO A 33 2.35 1.29 6.00
CA PRO A 33 1.17 1.38 6.85
C PRO A 33 0.13 2.36 6.28
N VAL A 34 -1.14 1.93 6.25
CA VAL A 34 -2.23 2.74 5.67
C VAL A 34 -2.76 3.73 6.70
N GLY A 35 -2.57 5.00 6.44
CA GLY A 35 -3.08 6.15 7.19
C GLY A 35 -4.22 6.87 6.45
N THR A 36 -5.38 6.23 6.31
CA THR A 36 -6.52 6.65 5.47
C THR A 36 -6.90 8.13 5.59
N LEU A 37 -6.94 8.66 6.80
CA LEU A 37 -7.27 10.06 7.11
C LEU A 37 -6.04 10.83 7.65
N GLY A 38 -4.85 10.52 7.12
CA GLY A 38 -3.60 11.05 7.65
C GLY A 38 -3.20 10.43 9.00
N SER A 39 -3.86 9.33 9.41
CA SER A 39 -3.64 8.64 10.67
C SER A 39 -3.74 7.14 10.48
N VAL A 40 -2.75 6.38 10.94
CA VAL A 40 -2.80 4.92 11.05
C VAL A 40 -3.69 4.55 12.23
N LYS A 41 -4.72 3.75 11.98
CA LYS A 41 -5.79 3.49 12.96
C LYS A 41 -5.27 2.84 14.24
N GLY A 42 -5.44 3.56 15.37
CA GLY A 42 -5.11 3.07 16.71
C GLY A 42 -3.61 3.08 17.03
N VAL A 43 -2.80 3.81 16.25
CA VAL A 43 -1.34 3.87 16.41
C VAL A 43 -0.89 5.33 16.45
N HIS A 44 -0.14 5.71 17.48
CA HIS A 44 0.45 7.04 17.57
C HIS A 44 1.67 7.20 16.66
N LEU A 45 2.01 8.45 16.31
CA LEU A 45 3.20 8.75 15.49
C LEU A 45 4.50 8.25 16.12
N ARG A 46 4.62 8.34 17.45
CA ARG A 46 5.77 7.82 18.19
C ARG A 46 5.94 6.31 17.93
N GLU A 47 4.87 5.53 18.08
CA GLU A 47 4.88 4.08 17.84
C GLU A 47 5.19 3.74 16.39
N LEU A 48 4.66 4.54 15.43
CA LEU A 48 5.01 4.38 14.02
C LEU A 48 6.50 4.60 13.74
N LYS A 49 7.11 5.59 14.41
CA LYS A 49 8.51 5.95 14.19
C LYS A 49 9.48 5.06 14.96
N ASP A 50 9.23 4.85 16.23
CA ASP A 50 10.20 4.27 17.17
C ASP A 50 10.06 2.75 17.28
N ASP A 51 8.83 2.25 17.36
CA ASP A 51 8.55 0.82 17.56
C ASP A 51 8.37 0.08 16.24
N ILE A 52 7.47 0.56 15.38
CA ILE A 52 7.16 -0.04 14.08
C ILE A 52 8.26 0.28 13.05
N GLN A 53 8.92 1.44 13.20
CA GLN A 53 9.98 1.94 12.31
C GLN A 53 9.51 2.12 10.86
N ALA A 54 8.28 2.62 10.68
CA ALA A 54 7.74 2.93 9.37
C ALA A 54 8.56 4.02 8.68
N GLN A 55 9.11 3.71 7.50
CA GLN A 55 9.90 4.66 6.71
C GLN A 55 9.01 5.50 5.80
N ILE A 56 7.82 5.02 5.48
CA ILE A 56 6.81 5.67 4.65
C ILE A 56 5.42 5.22 5.10
N ILE A 57 4.42 6.10 4.99
CA ILE A 57 3.00 5.75 5.18
C ILE A 57 2.19 6.13 3.94
N LEU A 58 1.01 5.51 3.79
CA LEU A 58 0.08 5.81 2.71
C LEU A 58 -1.14 6.55 3.22
N GLY A 59 -1.50 7.68 2.58
CA GLY A 59 -2.76 8.40 2.76
C GLY A 59 -3.74 8.16 1.61
N ASN A 60 -5.05 8.32 1.86
CA ASN A 60 -6.05 8.16 0.82
C ASN A 60 -6.64 9.51 0.39
N THR A 61 -6.38 9.91 -0.82
CA THR A 61 -6.78 11.20 -1.39
C THR A 61 -8.27 11.46 -1.35
N TYR A 62 -9.10 10.48 -1.72
CA TYR A 62 -10.56 10.58 -1.61
C TYR A 62 -11.02 10.96 -0.19
N HIS A 63 -10.48 10.28 0.82
CA HIS A 63 -10.85 10.53 2.20
C HIS A 63 -10.37 11.88 2.71
N LEU A 64 -9.13 12.26 2.40
CA LEU A 64 -8.52 13.53 2.79
C LEU A 64 -9.22 14.72 2.10
N TYR A 65 -9.61 14.55 0.84
CA TYR A 65 -10.41 15.55 0.09
C TYR A 65 -11.75 15.81 0.73
N LEU A 66 -12.47 14.78 1.17
CA LEU A 66 -13.77 14.91 1.82
C LEU A 66 -13.66 15.40 3.27
N ARG A 67 -12.66 14.93 4.00
CA ARG A 67 -12.42 15.24 5.41
C ARG A 67 -10.95 15.06 5.78
N PRO A 68 -10.23 16.09 6.25
CA PRO A 68 -10.76 17.39 6.72
C PRO A 68 -11.13 18.38 5.62
N GLY A 69 -10.82 18.08 4.35
CA GLY A 69 -10.96 18.97 3.21
C GLY A 69 -9.66 19.71 2.88
N LEU A 70 -9.56 20.13 1.63
CA LEU A 70 -8.32 20.70 1.10
C LEU A 70 -7.92 22.02 1.77
N ASP A 71 -8.92 22.88 2.09
CA ASP A 71 -8.65 24.17 2.75
C ASP A 71 -7.93 24.01 4.09
N VAL A 72 -8.29 22.97 4.86
CA VAL A 72 -7.66 22.69 6.15
C VAL A 72 -6.23 22.20 5.94
N ILE A 73 -6.01 21.26 5.00
CA ILE A 73 -4.69 20.72 4.70
C ILE A 73 -3.76 21.81 4.15
N GLU A 74 -4.25 22.65 3.25
CA GLU A 74 -3.47 23.75 2.66
C GLU A 74 -3.05 24.78 3.73
N ARG A 75 -3.98 25.20 4.60
CA ARG A 75 -3.68 26.09 5.72
C ARG A 75 -2.70 25.52 6.73
N ALA A 76 -2.68 24.20 6.89
CA ALA A 76 -1.72 23.51 7.73
C ALA A 76 -0.30 23.51 7.10
N GLY A 77 -0.19 23.75 5.80
CA GLY A 77 1.07 23.65 5.05
C GLY A 77 1.36 22.25 4.51
N GLY A 78 0.30 21.51 4.12
CA GLY A 78 0.35 20.15 3.58
C GLY A 78 0.15 19.05 4.61
N LEU A 79 0.02 17.82 4.11
CA LEU A 79 -0.30 16.66 4.95
C LEU A 79 0.77 16.37 6.00
N HIS A 80 2.06 16.52 5.68
CA HIS A 80 3.17 16.34 6.62
C HIS A 80 3.04 17.23 7.87
N LYS A 81 2.75 18.51 7.67
CA LYS A 81 2.54 19.46 8.78
C LYS A 81 1.21 19.22 9.48
N PHE A 82 0.18 18.82 8.73
CA PHE A 82 -1.15 18.57 9.29
C PHE A 82 -1.17 17.40 10.26
N ASN A 83 -0.53 16.28 9.90
CA ASN A 83 -0.52 15.08 10.75
C ASN A 83 0.76 14.95 11.61
N GLY A 84 1.80 15.75 11.36
CA GLY A 84 3.07 15.72 12.10
C GLY A 84 3.99 14.55 11.72
N PHE A 85 3.75 13.85 10.62
CA PHE A 85 4.63 12.78 10.16
C PHE A 85 5.72 13.37 9.26
N ASP A 86 6.96 13.34 9.72
CA ASP A 86 8.13 13.97 9.09
C ASP A 86 8.92 13.04 8.15
N ARG A 87 8.40 11.84 7.87
CA ARG A 87 8.96 10.85 6.94
C ARG A 87 8.16 10.81 5.65
N PRO A 88 8.66 10.14 4.60
CA PRO A 88 7.98 10.04 3.32
C PRO A 88 6.51 9.62 3.41
N MET A 89 5.68 10.17 2.54
CA MET A 89 4.29 9.78 2.35
C MET A 89 3.97 9.53 0.89
N LEU A 90 3.11 8.55 0.65
CA LEU A 90 2.46 8.30 -0.63
C LEU A 90 0.96 8.56 -0.49
N THR A 91 0.33 9.16 -1.49
CA THR A 91 -1.14 9.26 -1.57
C THR A 91 -1.64 8.55 -2.82
N ASP A 92 -2.71 7.73 -2.65
CA ASP A 92 -3.41 7.14 -3.78
C ASP A 92 -4.21 8.20 -4.56
N SER A 93 -4.67 7.86 -5.77
CA SER A 93 -5.44 8.78 -6.61
C SER A 93 -6.88 9.04 -6.13
N GLY A 94 -7.37 8.25 -5.18
CA GLY A 94 -8.77 8.21 -4.79
C GLY A 94 -9.67 7.42 -5.76
N GLY A 95 -9.15 6.95 -6.89
CA GLY A 95 -9.92 6.20 -7.89
C GLY A 95 -10.61 4.98 -7.32
N PHE A 96 -9.88 4.09 -6.65
CA PHE A 96 -10.45 2.87 -6.06
C PHE A 96 -11.56 3.17 -5.04
N GLN A 97 -11.43 4.19 -4.19
CA GLN A 97 -12.44 4.55 -3.19
C GLN A 97 -13.70 5.10 -3.84
N VAL A 98 -13.55 5.92 -4.88
CA VAL A 98 -14.69 6.36 -5.70
C VAL A 98 -15.43 5.16 -6.29
N PHE A 99 -14.70 4.11 -6.68
CA PHE A 99 -15.29 2.89 -7.23
C PHE A 99 -15.92 1.99 -6.17
N SER A 100 -15.29 1.81 -5.03
CA SER A 100 -15.70 0.82 -4.02
C SER A 100 -16.72 1.35 -3.00
N LEU A 101 -16.71 2.65 -2.71
CA LEU A 101 -17.51 3.23 -1.63
C LEU A 101 -18.77 3.98 -2.10
N THR A 102 -18.84 4.30 -3.40
CA THR A 102 -19.97 5.08 -3.92
C THR A 102 -20.91 4.17 -4.72
N GLY A 103 -22.11 3.95 -4.21
CA GLY A 103 -23.13 3.13 -4.89
C GLY A 103 -23.62 3.70 -6.23
N ILE A 104 -23.38 4.99 -6.50
CA ILE A 104 -23.76 5.69 -7.74
C ILE A 104 -22.55 6.48 -8.22
N ARG A 105 -21.99 6.04 -9.33
CA ARG A 105 -20.92 6.73 -10.06
C ARG A 105 -21.27 6.81 -11.54
N LYS A 106 -20.81 7.86 -12.19
CA LYS A 106 -20.85 7.98 -13.65
C LYS A 106 -19.46 8.23 -14.17
N LEU A 107 -18.99 7.29 -14.98
CA LEU A 107 -17.71 7.39 -15.67
C LEU A 107 -17.91 8.01 -17.04
N SER A 108 -17.01 8.89 -17.42
CA SER A 108 -16.88 9.46 -18.75
C SER A 108 -15.41 9.68 -19.08
N GLU A 109 -15.11 10.05 -20.31
CA GLU A 109 -13.77 10.44 -20.72
C GLU A 109 -13.27 11.66 -19.92
N GLU A 110 -14.16 12.56 -19.53
CA GLU A 110 -13.86 13.76 -18.75
C GLU A 110 -13.43 13.44 -17.33
N GLY A 111 -14.03 12.41 -16.72
CA GLY A 111 -13.77 12.07 -15.33
C GLY A 111 -14.87 11.20 -14.70
N CYS A 112 -14.93 11.24 -13.39
CA CYS A 112 -15.88 10.47 -12.58
C CYS A 112 -16.75 11.38 -11.70
N GLU A 113 -18.07 11.32 -11.88
CA GLU A 113 -19.06 11.89 -10.95
C GLU A 113 -19.38 10.86 -9.86
N PHE A 114 -19.39 11.29 -8.62
CA PHE A 114 -19.74 10.43 -7.48
C PHE A 114 -20.45 11.22 -6.36
N ARG A 115 -21.03 10.48 -5.43
CA ARG A 115 -21.59 11.05 -4.20
C ARG A 115 -20.71 10.71 -3.00
N SER A 116 -20.48 11.70 -2.15
CA SER A 116 -19.79 11.52 -0.87
C SER A 116 -20.54 10.49 0.00
N HIS A 117 -19.81 9.54 0.57
CA HIS A 117 -20.35 8.58 1.53
C HIS A 117 -20.63 9.20 2.90
N ILE A 118 -20.19 10.46 3.13
CA ILE A 118 -20.33 11.15 4.41
C ILE A 118 -21.68 11.88 4.48
N ASP A 119 -22.02 12.64 3.42
CA ASP A 119 -23.15 13.56 3.41
C ASP A 119 -23.98 13.50 2.12
N GLY A 120 -23.62 12.63 1.16
CA GLY A 120 -24.31 12.47 -0.11
C GLY A 120 -24.08 13.60 -1.12
N SER A 121 -23.22 14.59 -0.83
CA SER A 121 -22.89 15.69 -1.75
C SER A 121 -22.30 15.15 -3.05
N LYS A 122 -22.57 15.85 -4.17
CA LYS A 122 -22.06 15.47 -5.49
C LYS A 122 -20.67 16.06 -5.70
N HIS A 123 -19.78 15.23 -6.22
CA HIS A 123 -18.42 15.60 -6.60
C HIS A 123 -18.11 15.12 -8.00
N PHE A 124 -17.16 15.79 -8.64
CA PHE A 124 -16.65 15.40 -9.94
C PHE A 124 -15.12 15.45 -9.92
N PHE A 125 -14.48 14.30 -10.16
CA PHE A 125 -13.04 14.17 -10.29
C PHE A 125 -12.68 14.07 -11.77
N THR A 126 -11.84 14.99 -12.24
CA THR A 126 -11.12 14.87 -13.51
C THR A 126 -9.66 14.54 -13.21
N PRO A 127 -8.92 13.99 -14.17
CA PRO A 127 -7.47 13.77 -14.01
C PRO A 127 -6.72 15.02 -13.55
N GLU A 128 -7.03 16.18 -14.14
CA GLU A 128 -6.41 17.46 -13.77
C GLU A 128 -6.73 17.85 -12.32
N LYS A 129 -8.00 17.72 -11.95
CA LYS A 129 -8.44 18.05 -10.58
C LYS A 129 -7.81 17.14 -9.54
N VAL A 130 -7.63 15.86 -9.86
CA VAL A 130 -6.93 14.93 -8.95
C VAL A 130 -5.48 15.36 -8.77
N MET A 131 -4.78 15.78 -9.82
CA MET A 131 -3.42 16.32 -9.68
C MET A 131 -3.39 17.57 -8.80
N ASP A 132 -4.35 18.49 -8.95
CA ASP A 132 -4.45 19.71 -8.11
C ASP A 132 -4.72 19.36 -6.63
N ILE A 133 -5.56 18.35 -6.39
CA ILE A 133 -5.82 17.80 -5.06
C ILE A 133 -4.55 17.24 -4.45
N GLU A 134 -3.82 16.39 -5.19
CA GLU A 134 -2.57 15.78 -4.76
C GLU A 134 -1.48 16.81 -4.48
N ARG A 135 -1.37 17.86 -5.31
CA ARG A 135 -0.48 19.00 -5.04
C ARG A 135 -0.84 19.71 -3.73
N THR A 136 -2.14 19.80 -3.42
CA THR A 136 -2.62 20.43 -2.18
C THR A 136 -2.41 19.54 -0.96
N ILE A 137 -2.55 18.23 -1.10
CA ILE A 137 -2.24 17.26 -0.04
C ILE A 137 -0.73 17.27 0.23
N GLY A 138 0.12 17.24 -0.80
CA GLY A 138 1.55 17.40 -0.66
C GLY A 138 2.27 16.14 -0.17
N ALA A 139 1.90 14.94 -0.62
CA ALA A 139 2.70 13.74 -0.39
C ALA A 139 3.94 13.71 -1.30
N ASP A 140 4.98 12.95 -0.92
CA ASP A 140 6.19 12.79 -1.74
C ASP A 140 5.92 12.02 -3.04
N ILE A 141 5.04 11.04 -2.97
CA ILE A 141 4.64 10.21 -4.11
C ILE A 141 3.13 10.34 -4.30
N MET A 142 2.74 10.73 -5.51
CA MET A 142 1.36 10.90 -5.96
C MET A 142 1.02 9.79 -6.94
N MET A 143 -0.20 9.25 -6.88
CA MET A 143 -0.66 8.25 -7.84
C MET A 143 -1.50 8.91 -8.94
N ALA A 144 -1.33 8.46 -10.18
CA ALA A 144 -2.16 8.91 -11.29
C ALA A 144 -3.62 8.46 -11.11
N PHE A 145 -4.57 9.26 -11.60
CA PHE A 145 -5.98 8.89 -11.57
C PHE A 145 -6.27 7.78 -12.58
N ASP A 146 -6.88 6.70 -12.11
CA ASP A 146 -7.13 5.48 -12.86
C ASP A 146 -8.53 4.91 -12.63
N GLU A 147 -8.98 4.03 -13.50
CA GLU A 147 -10.11 3.16 -13.26
C GLU A 147 -9.63 1.77 -12.88
N CYS A 148 -10.07 1.28 -11.71
CA CYS A 148 -9.82 -0.08 -11.22
C CYS A 148 -11.09 -0.93 -11.38
N PRO A 149 -11.24 -1.70 -12.48
CA PRO A 149 -12.38 -2.59 -12.64
C PRO A 149 -12.28 -3.82 -11.72
N PRO A 150 -13.42 -4.51 -11.45
CA PRO A 150 -13.38 -5.78 -10.71
C PRO A 150 -12.51 -6.81 -11.43
N GLY A 151 -11.83 -7.69 -10.69
CA GLY A 151 -11.02 -8.79 -11.25
C GLY A 151 -11.81 -9.78 -12.10
N THR A 152 -13.13 -9.81 -11.92
CA THR A 152 -14.09 -10.62 -12.72
C THR A 152 -14.62 -9.93 -13.97
N ALA A 153 -14.14 -8.71 -14.30
CA ALA A 153 -14.57 -7.99 -15.51
C ALA A 153 -14.25 -8.77 -16.77
N ASP A 154 -15.19 -8.79 -17.71
CA ASP A 154 -14.95 -9.39 -19.02
C ASP A 154 -13.89 -8.59 -19.83
N PHE A 155 -13.36 -9.21 -20.89
CA PHE A 155 -12.32 -8.62 -21.72
C PHE A 155 -12.75 -7.29 -22.36
N SER A 156 -14.00 -7.17 -22.79
CA SER A 156 -14.52 -5.97 -23.45
C SER A 156 -14.54 -4.78 -22.48
N TYR A 157 -15.00 -5.01 -21.25
CA TYR A 157 -15.00 -3.98 -20.21
C TYR A 157 -13.57 -3.64 -19.78
N ALA A 158 -12.72 -4.66 -19.53
CA ALA A 158 -11.32 -4.47 -19.19
C ALA A 158 -10.57 -3.64 -20.25
N ARG A 159 -10.82 -3.86 -21.52
CA ARG A 159 -10.25 -3.09 -22.64
C ARG A 159 -10.72 -1.63 -22.62
N LYS A 160 -12.01 -1.38 -22.41
CA LYS A 160 -12.55 -0.01 -22.31
C LYS A 160 -11.98 0.74 -21.12
N SER A 161 -11.92 0.10 -19.96
CA SER A 161 -11.34 0.63 -18.75
C SER A 161 -9.86 0.98 -18.93
N LEU A 162 -9.10 0.10 -19.59
CA LEU A 162 -7.69 0.35 -19.88
C LEU A 162 -7.51 1.57 -20.77
N THR A 163 -8.31 1.70 -21.82
CA THR A 163 -8.25 2.87 -22.72
C THR A 163 -8.54 4.16 -21.95
N LEU A 164 -9.55 4.15 -21.09
CA LEU A 164 -9.91 5.28 -20.25
C LEU A 164 -8.75 5.66 -19.30
N THR A 165 -8.18 4.67 -18.61
CA THR A 165 -7.03 4.86 -17.72
C THR A 165 -5.82 5.46 -18.47
N HIS A 166 -5.54 4.98 -19.69
CA HIS A 166 -4.45 5.52 -20.52
C HIS A 166 -4.69 6.99 -20.91
N ASN A 167 -5.92 7.34 -21.28
CA ASN A 167 -6.27 8.72 -21.61
C ASN A 167 -6.19 9.63 -20.37
N TRP A 168 -6.67 9.17 -19.24
CA TRP A 168 -6.56 9.89 -17.97
C TRP A 168 -5.10 10.06 -17.54
N MET A 169 -4.25 9.04 -17.73
CA MET A 169 -2.82 9.15 -17.43
C MET A 169 -2.14 10.27 -18.25
N LYS A 170 -2.43 10.39 -19.55
CA LYS A 170 -1.90 11.49 -20.38
C LYS A 170 -2.27 12.86 -19.80
N ARG A 171 -3.51 13.01 -19.34
CA ARG A 171 -4.02 14.25 -18.73
C ARG A 171 -3.40 14.51 -17.37
N CYS A 172 -3.27 13.49 -16.51
CA CYS A 172 -2.53 13.59 -15.25
C CYS A 172 -1.09 14.04 -15.49
N TRP A 173 -0.39 13.39 -16.42
CA TRP A 173 0.99 13.70 -16.73
C TRP A 173 1.18 15.14 -17.22
N LYS A 174 0.32 15.58 -18.12
CA LYS A 174 0.31 16.97 -18.59
C LYS A 174 0.10 17.93 -17.42
N ARG A 175 -0.94 17.73 -16.62
CA ARG A 175 -1.28 18.61 -15.49
C ARG A 175 -0.17 18.63 -14.43
N PHE A 176 0.44 17.49 -14.15
CA PHE A 176 1.56 17.38 -13.21
C PHE A 176 2.73 18.28 -13.62
N HIS A 177 3.07 18.36 -14.93
CA HIS A 177 4.15 19.20 -15.45
C HIS A 177 3.76 20.68 -15.65
N GLU A 178 2.46 20.98 -15.66
CA GLU A 178 1.95 22.35 -15.70
C GLU A 178 1.84 22.99 -14.30
N THR A 179 2.02 22.21 -13.24
CA THR A 179 1.86 22.66 -11.85
C THR A 179 3.11 22.39 -11.03
N GLU A 180 3.41 23.34 -10.14
CA GLU A 180 4.55 23.22 -9.24
C GLU A 180 4.13 22.66 -7.87
N PRO A 181 5.04 21.98 -7.13
CA PRO A 181 4.84 21.60 -5.75
C PRO A 181 4.54 22.82 -4.87
N LYS A 182 3.51 22.72 -4.03
CA LYS A 182 3.07 23.87 -3.20
C LYS A 182 3.96 24.16 -1.99
N TYR A 183 4.72 23.18 -1.51
CA TYR A 183 5.38 23.27 -0.19
C TYR A 183 6.91 23.26 -0.24
N GLY A 184 7.50 23.43 -1.44
CA GLY A 184 8.94 23.62 -1.61
C GLY A 184 9.77 22.34 -1.61
N TYR A 185 9.15 21.18 -1.74
CA TYR A 185 9.81 19.87 -1.91
C TYR A 185 9.27 19.15 -3.15
N HIS A 186 10.07 18.23 -3.67
CA HIS A 186 9.72 17.46 -4.87
C HIS A 186 8.60 16.46 -4.60
N GLN A 187 7.69 16.32 -5.56
CA GLN A 187 6.67 15.29 -5.59
C GLN A 187 6.83 14.46 -6.88
N SER A 188 6.76 13.15 -6.76
CA SER A 188 6.83 12.21 -7.88
C SER A 188 5.45 11.71 -8.27
N LEU A 189 5.15 11.59 -9.56
CA LEU A 189 3.91 11.00 -10.06
C LEU A 189 4.19 9.58 -10.56
N PHE A 190 3.49 8.58 -9.99
CA PHE A 190 3.55 7.18 -10.41
C PHE A 190 2.37 6.83 -11.32
N PRO A 191 2.62 6.42 -12.58
CA PRO A 191 1.63 5.75 -13.42
C PRO A 191 1.17 4.42 -12.84
N ILE A 192 -0.08 4.03 -13.14
CA ILE A 192 -0.67 2.77 -12.68
C ILE A 192 -0.92 1.86 -13.87
N VAL A 193 -0.25 0.71 -13.89
CA VAL A 193 -0.51 -0.37 -14.87
C VAL A 193 -1.81 -1.07 -14.49
N GLN A 194 -2.78 -1.07 -15.41
CA GLN A 194 -4.06 -1.77 -15.31
C GLN A 194 -4.16 -2.89 -16.35
N GLY A 195 -5.28 -3.61 -16.44
CA GLY A 195 -5.52 -4.67 -17.44
C GLY A 195 -6.16 -5.92 -16.89
N CYS A 196 -6.72 -5.89 -15.66
CA CYS A 196 -7.34 -7.03 -14.98
C CYS A 196 -6.41 -8.25 -15.01
N VAL A 197 -6.97 -9.43 -15.36
CA VAL A 197 -6.23 -10.70 -15.46
C VAL A 197 -5.86 -11.07 -16.91
N TYR A 198 -5.84 -10.09 -17.82
CA TYR A 198 -5.57 -10.30 -19.23
C TYR A 198 -4.12 -9.94 -19.56
N LYS A 199 -3.28 -10.94 -19.83
CA LYS A 199 -1.84 -10.78 -20.11
C LYS A 199 -1.55 -9.74 -21.20
N ASP A 200 -2.32 -9.76 -22.30
CA ASP A 200 -2.11 -8.80 -23.40
C ASP A 200 -2.40 -7.36 -23.00
N LEU A 201 -3.47 -7.14 -22.19
CA LEU A 201 -3.80 -5.83 -21.68
C LEU A 201 -2.75 -5.35 -20.68
N ARG A 202 -2.24 -6.21 -19.79
CA ARG A 202 -1.14 -5.90 -18.86
C ARG A 202 0.13 -5.51 -19.60
N LYS A 203 0.50 -6.27 -20.65
CA LYS A 203 1.67 -5.95 -21.48
C LYS A 203 1.53 -4.61 -22.19
N GLU A 204 0.37 -4.34 -22.78
CA GLU A 204 0.08 -3.07 -23.43
C GLU A 204 0.17 -1.90 -22.44
N SER A 205 -0.46 -2.05 -21.27
CA SER A 205 -0.43 -1.04 -20.23
C SER A 205 0.97 -0.80 -19.69
N ALA A 206 1.74 -1.85 -19.42
CA ALA A 206 3.10 -1.71 -18.92
C ALA A 206 4.00 -0.95 -19.91
N ARG A 207 3.92 -1.25 -21.21
CA ARG A 207 4.65 -0.52 -22.25
C ARG A 207 4.21 0.94 -22.29
N PHE A 208 2.89 1.19 -22.37
CA PHE A 208 2.34 2.53 -22.42
C PHE A 208 2.76 3.38 -21.19
N MET A 209 2.73 2.81 -19.99
CA MET A 209 3.14 3.54 -18.78
C MET A 209 4.65 3.77 -18.73
N SER A 210 5.46 2.84 -19.26
CA SER A 210 6.92 2.99 -19.33
C SER A 210 7.36 4.16 -20.22
N ASP A 211 6.60 4.51 -21.26
CA ASP A 211 6.90 5.60 -22.18
C ASP A 211 6.91 6.98 -21.49
N PHE A 212 6.29 7.13 -20.34
CA PHE A 212 6.33 8.37 -19.55
C PHE A 212 7.66 8.61 -18.85
N ASN A 213 8.54 7.60 -18.75
CA ASN A 213 9.82 7.67 -18.04
C ASN A 213 9.65 8.25 -16.61
N ALA A 214 8.65 7.78 -15.90
CA ALA A 214 8.32 8.22 -14.55
C ALA A 214 9.39 7.77 -13.53
N GLU A 215 9.38 8.39 -12.36
CA GLU A 215 10.33 8.08 -11.28
C GLU A 215 9.98 6.78 -10.51
N GLY A 216 8.83 6.18 -10.79
CA GLY A 216 8.38 4.88 -10.29
C GLY A 216 7.06 4.47 -10.94
N TYR A 217 6.65 3.23 -10.77
CA TYR A 217 5.46 2.65 -11.41
C TYR A 217 4.66 1.83 -10.42
N ALA A 218 3.34 1.83 -10.58
CA ALA A 218 2.46 0.98 -9.78
C ALA A 218 1.76 -0.08 -10.62
N ILE A 219 1.44 -1.19 -9.98
CA ILE A 219 0.66 -2.31 -10.50
C ILE A 219 -0.66 -2.30 -9.75
N GLY A 220 -1.72 -1.82 -10.41
CA GLY A 220 -3.08 -1.77 -9.84
C GLY A 220 -3.99 -2.86 -10.37
N GLY A 221 -5.22 -2.92 -9.85
CA GLY A 221 -6.27 -3.83 -10.31
C GLY A 221 -5.95 -5.31 -10.15
N LEU A 222 -5.20 -5.65 -9.10
CA LEU A 222 -4.95 -7.01 -8.62
C LEU A 222 -5.42 -7.14 -7.17
N ALA A 223 -5.56 -8.37 -6.66
CA ALA A 223 -6.19 -8.68 -5.37
C ALA A 223 -7.64 -8.14 -5.23
N VAL A 224 -8.38 -8.13 -6.34
CA VAL A 224 -9.77 -7.66 -6.45
C VAL A 224 -10.76 -8.79 -6.80
N GLY A 225 -10.40 -10.04 -6.45
CA GLY A 225 -11.26 -11.22 -6.58
C GLY A 225 -10.69 -12.37 -7.39
N GLU A 226 -9.54 -12.22 -8.03
CA GLU A 226 -8.83 -13.29 -8.73
C GLU A 226 -8.09 -14.23 -7.77
N PRO A 227 -7.80 -15.49 -8.17
CA PRO A 227 -6.90 -16.38 -7.45
C PRO A 227 -5.48 -15.81 -7.33
N ALA A 228 -4.76 -16.16 -6.26
CA ALA A 228 -3.41 -15.65 -6.00
C ALA A 228 -2.42 -15.98 -7.12
N GLU A 229 -2.48 -17.18 -7.69
CA GLU A 229 -1.62 -17.62 -8.78
C GLU A 229 -1.80 -16.77 -10.03
N VAL A 230 -3.04 -16.37 -10.32
CA VAL A 230 -3.35 -15.46 -11.44
C VAL A 230 -2.76 -14.08 -11.20
N MET A 231 -2.86 -13.58 -9.96
CA MET A 231 -2.22 -12.33 -9.58
C MET A 231 -0.69 -12.40 -9.77
N TYR A 232 -0.05 -13.49 -9.33
CA TYR A 232 1.40 -13.69 -9.47
C TYR A 232 1.84 -13.70 -10.94
N ASP A 233 1.10 -14.41 -11.80
CA ASP A 233 1.33 -14.40 -13.24
C ASP A 233 1.27 -12.99 -13.85
N MET A 234 0.31 -12.16 -13.40
CA MET A 234 0.17 -10.79 -13.91
C MET A 234 1.32 -9.89 -13.42
N ILE A 235 1.82 -10.10 -12.21
CA ILE A 235 2.98 -9.37 -11.69
C ILE A 235 4.23 -9.69 -12.55
N GLU A 236 4.48 -10.95 -12.86
CA GLU A 236 5.60 -11.36 -13.73
C GLU A 236 5.51 -10.68 -15.10
N VAL A 237 4.34 -10.79 -15.75
CA VAL A 237 4.08 -10.19 -17.08
C VAL A 237 4.37 -8.68 -17.09
N VAL A 238 4.04 -7.97 -16.02
CA VAL A 238 4.24 -6.52 -15.92
C VAL A 238 5.70 -6.20 -15.62
N ASN A 239 6.32 -6.91 -14.67
CA ASN A 239 7.67 -6.66 -14.23
C ASN A 239 8.75 -7.00 -15.28
N ASP A 240 8.44 -7.89 -16.25
CA ASP A 240 9.29 -8.14 -17.42
C ASP A 240 9.39 -6.92 -18.35
N ILE A 241 8.48 -5.97 -18.24
CA ILE A 241 8.40 -4.78 -19.12
C ILE A 241 8.79 -3.50 -18.41
N LEU A 242 8.39 -3.34 -17.14
CA LEU A 242 8.69 -2.13 -16.39
C LEU A 242 10.20 -1.90 -16.21
N PRO A 243 10.67 -0.63 -16.27
CA PRO A 243 12.08 -0.30 -16.10
C PRO A 243 12.67 -0.90 -14.80
N GLN A 244 13.90 -1.45 -14.90
CA GLN A 244 14.57 -2.07 -13.76
C GLN A 244 15.17 -1.04 -12.80
N ASP A 245 15.49 0.13 -13.29
CA ASP A 245 16.07 1.25 -12.53
C ASP A 245 15.01 2.16 -11.89
N ARG A 246 13.78 1.65 -11.74
CA ARG A 246 12.65 2.35 -11.09
C ARG A 246 11.97 1.45 -10.06
N PRO A 247 11.43 2.01 -8.96
CA PRO A 247 10.67 1.24 -7.99
C PRO A 247 9.32 0.82 -8.55
N ARG A 248 8.86 -0.37 -8.15
CA ARG A 248 7.61 -1.02 -8.55
C ARG A 248 6.72 -1.21 -7.33
N TYR A 249 5.55 -0.62 -7.36
CA TYR A 249 4.59 -0.64 -6.27
C TYR A 249 3.38 -1.52 -6.63
N LEU A 250 3.16 -2.61 -5.88
CA LEU A 250 1.97 -3.45 -5.96
C LEU A 250 0.90 -2.93 -5.00
N MET A 251 -0.19 -2.39 -5.55
CA MET A 251 -1.21 -1.68 -4.77
C MET A 251 -2.17 -2.64 -4.06
N GLY A 252 -2.43 -2.38 -2.78
CA GLY A 252 -3.45 -3.06 -1.98
C GLY A 252 -3.15 -4.51 -1.59
N VAL A 253 -1.93 -4.97 -1.77
CA VAL A 253 -1.49 -6.35 -1.48
C VAL A 253 -0.55 -6.38 -0.28
N GLY A 254 -0.70 -7.23 0.69
CA GLY A 254 -1.74 -8.22 0.95
C GLY A 254 -1.41 -9.04 2.20
N THR A 255 -1.59 -10.35 2.13
CA THR A 255 -1.14 -11.25 3.20
C THR A 255 0.39 -11.31 3.26
N PRO A 256 0.99 -11.74 4.40
CA PRO A 256 2.44 -11.94 4.47
C PRO A 256 2.99 -12.84 3.35
N VAL A 257 2.26 -13.89 2.98
CA VAL A 257 2.63 -14.77 1.86
C VAL A 257 2.61 -14.03 0.53
N ASN A 258 1.54 -13.26 0.23
CA ASN A 258 1.46 -12.49 -1.01
C ASN A 258 2.59 -11.46 -1.14
N ILE A 259 3.02 -10.87 -0.03
CA ILE A 259 4.15 -9.93 -0.01
C ILE A 259 5.44 -10.65 -0.42
N LEU A 260 5.74 -11.81 0.17
CA LEU A 260 6.94 -12.58 -0.17
C LEU A 260 6.90 -13.07 -1.64
N GLU A 261 5.75 -13.49 -2.13
CA GLU A 261 5.55 -13.87 -3.53
C GLU A 261 5.72 -12.68 -4.49
N GLY A 262 5.24 -11.49 -4.09
CA GLY A 262 5.47 -10.26 -4.85
C GLY A 262 6.93 -9.84 -4.89
N ILE A 263 7.64 -9.93 -3.75
CA ILE A 263 9.08 -9.64 -3.65
C ILE A 263 9.89 -10.55 -4.58
N GLU A 264 9.61 -11.87 -4.59
CA GLU A 264 10.27 -12.82 -5.48
C GLU A 264 10.17 -12.42 -6.95
N ARG A 265 9.07 -11.76 -7.33
CA ARG A 265 8.78 -11.31 -8.69
C ARG A 265 9.23 -9.87 -8.96
N GLY A 266 10.01 -9.27 -8.07
CA GLY A 266 10.64 -7.97 -8.28
C GLY A 266 9.76 -6.77 -7.91
N VAL A 267 8.80 -6.93 -7.00
CA VAL A 267 8.04 -5.82 -6.42
C VAL A 267 8.82 -5.20 -5.26
N ASP A 268 8.82 -3.87 -5.18
CA ASP A 268 9.58 -3.10 -4.17
C ASP A 268 8.71 -2.52 -3.05
N MET A 269 7.45 -2.17 -3.36
CA MET A 269 6.59 -1.43 -2.44
C MET A 269 5.23 -2.10 -2.34
N PHE A 270 4.68 -2.12 -1.13
CA PHE A 270 3.38 -2.74 -0.82
C PHE A 270 2.60 -1.88 0.16
N ASP A 271 1.29 -1.94 0.08
CA ASP A 271 0.36 -1.45 1.10
C ASP A 271 -0.80 -2.44 1.28
N CYS A 272 -1.37 -2.48 2.44
CA CYS A 272 -2.65 -3.14 2.68
C CYS A 272 -3.25 -2.70 4.01
N VAL A 273 -4.56 -2.67 4.11
CA VAL A 273 -5.27 -2.42 5.37
C VAL A 273 -5.28 -3.63 6.32
N MET A 274 -4.85 -4.80 5.83
CA MET A 274 -4.95 -6.07 6.59
C MET A 274 -4.27 -6.03 7.96
N PRO A 275 -3.06 -5.50 8.16
CA PRO A 275 -2.42 -5.51 9.46
C PRO A 275 -3.31 -4.89 10.55
N THR A 276 -3.79 -3.68 10.34
CA THR A 276 -4.63 -2.98 11.31
C THR A 276 -6.09 -3.48 11.31
N ARG A 277 -6.64 -3.87 10.13
CA ARG A 277 -8.00 -4.43 10.04
C ARG A 277 -8.07 -5.77 10.79
N ASN A 278 -7.15 -6.67 10.52
CA ASN A 278 -7.09 -7.99 11.16
C ASN A 278 -6.76 -7.85 12.65
N GLY A 279 -5.82 -6.98 13.03
CA GLY A 279 -5.53 -6.68 14.42
C GLY A 279 -6.78 -6.27 15.19
N ARG A 280 -7.55 -5.31 14.69
CA ARG A 280 -8.82 -4.90 15.32
C ARG A 280 -9.88 -6.01 15.36
N ASN A 281 -9.75 -7.04 14.54
CA ASN A 281 -10.61 -8.23 14.53
C ASN A 281 -10.00 -9.43 15.28
N ALA A 282 -9.00 -9.20 16.14
CA ALA A 282 -8.34 -10.20 16.97
C ALA A 282 -7.50 -11.24 16.21
N MET A 283 -7.10 -10.92 14.98
CA MET A 283 -6.18 -11.74 14.19
C MET A 283 -4.79 -11.13 14.24
N ILE A 284 -3.80 -11.85 14.73
CA ILE A 284 -2.39 -11.43 14.74
C ILE A 284 -1.54 -12.35 13.87
N PHE A 285 -0.51 -11.78 13.26
CA PHE A 285 0.43 -12.49 12.40
C PHE A 285 1.75 -12.67 13.13
N THR A 286 2.28 -13.88 13.11
CA THR A 286 3.61 -14.20 13.67
C THR A 286 4.44 -14.94 12.63
N ALA A 287 5.74 -15.06 12.87
CA ALA A 287 6.63 -15.84 12.02
C ALA A 287 6.27 -17.35 11.98
N GLU A 288 5.49 -17.83 12.94
CA GLU A 288 5.03 -19.24 13.02
C GLU A 288 3.64 -19.45 12.41
N GLY A 289 2.92 -18.37 12.08
CA GLY A 289 1.58 -18.45 11.53
C GLY A 289 0.62 -17.42 12.13
N MET A 290 -0.66 -17.58 11.83
CA MET A 290 -1.70 -16.64 12.22
C MET A 290 -2.44 -17.12 13.49
N ILE A 291 -2.64 -16.21 14.44
CA ILE A 291 -3.32 -16.46 15.72
C ILE A 291 -4.66 -15.72 15.73
N ASN A 292 -5.74 -16.44 16.05
CA ASN A 292 -7.01 -15.81 16.40
C ASN A 292 -7.13 -15.67 17.93
N MET A 293 -6.95 -14.47 18.44
CA MET A 293 -6.95 -14.16 19.86
C MET A 293 -8.31 -14.38 20.56
N ARG A 294 -9.39 -14.63 19.81
CA ARG A 294 -10.70 -14.99 20.39
C ARG A 294 -10.81 -16.46 20.80
N ASN A 295 -9.88 -17.33 20.37
CA ASN A 295 -9.89 -18.74 20.71
C ASN A 295 -9.64 -18.95 22.20
N ALA A 296 -10.46 -19.79 22.84
CA ALA A 296 -10.45 -20.03 24.30
C ALA A 296 -9.10 -20.57 24.80
N LYS A 297 -8.34 -21.29 23.99
CA LYS A 297 -7.03 -21.83 24.38
C LYS A 297 -6.02 -20.74 24.82
N TRP A 298 -6.21 -19.49 24.39
CA TRP A 298 -5.34 -18.37 24.77
C TRP A 298 -5.69 -17.76 26.14
N SER A 299 -6.83 -18.12 26.72
CA SER A 299 -7.32 -17.56 28.00
C SER A 299 -6.40 -17.80 29.20
N THR A 300 -5.56 -18.83 29.13
CA THR A 300 -4.58 -19.20 30.16
C THR A 300 -3.15 -19.30 29.62
N ASP A 301 -2.90 -18.78 28.44
CA ASP A 301 -1.56 -18.69 27.87
C ASP A 301 -0.87 -17.39 28.34
N PHE A 302 -0.04 -17.50 29.37
CA PHE A 302 0.70 -16.37 29.95
C PHE A 302 2.02 -16.07 29.23
N SER A 303 2.31 -16.75 28.12
CA SER A 303 3.46 -16.40 27.29
C SER A 303 3.29 -15.01 26.61
N PRO A 304 4.37 -14.36 26.19
CA PRO A 304 4.32 -13.13 25.43
C PRO A 304 3.44 -13.23 24.18
N VAL A 305 2.90 -12.11 23.71
CA VAL A 305 2.07 -12.06 22.47
C VAL A 305 2.86 -12.69 21.31
N ASP A 306 4.10 -12.28 21.12
CA ASP A 306 5.05 -12.98 20.25
C ASP A 306 6.41 -13.12 20.95
N PRO A 307 6.86 -14.35 21.24
CA PRO A 307 8.17 -14.58 21.87
C PRO A 307 9.36 -14.08 21.04
N ASN A 308 9.20 -13.98 19.72
CA ASN A 308 10.24 -13.50 18.82
C ASN A 308 10.30 -11.94 18.74
N GLY A 309 9.33 -11.27 19.32
CA GLY A 309 9.19 -9.85 19.61
C GLY A 309 9.78 -8.88 18.58
N HIS A 310 8.90 -8.12 17.90
CA HIS A 310 9.32 -7.11 16.93
C HIS A 310 9.07 -5.67 17.44
N CYS A 311 8.34 -5.55 18.56
CA CYS A 311 8.03 -4.28 19.21
C CYS A 311 7.68 -4.49 20.69
N PHE A 312 7.51 -3.38 21.43
CA PHE A 312 7.30 -3.42 22.89
C PHE A 312 6.04 -4.22 23.31
N VAL A 313 4.97 -4.17 22.53
CA VAL A 313 3.72 -4.90 22.89
C VAL A 313 3.91 -6.42 22.90
N ASP A 314 4.86 -6.94 22.15
CA ASP A 314 5.10 -8.37 22.02
C ASP A 314 5.64 -8.99 23.30
N THR A 315 6.43 -8.23 24.06
CA THR A 315 7.08 -8.68 25.30
C THR A 315 6.39 -8.20 26.57
N GLN A 316 5.68 -7.05 26.52
CA GLN A 316 5.02 -6.48 27.68
C GLN A 316 3.68 -7.14 28.01
N TYR A 317 2.99 -7.69 27.00
CA TYR A 317 1.67 -8.28 27.18
C TYR A 317 1.69 -9.78 26.92
N SER A 318 0.86 -10.52 27.71
CA SER A 318 0.64 -11.94 27.48
C SER A 318 -0.54 -12.19 26.53
N ARG A 319 -0.54 -13.36 25.91
CA ARG A 319 -1.69 -13.83 25.09
C ARG A 319 -2.97 -13.90 25.90
N ALA A 320 -2.91 -14.38 27.16
CA ALA A 320 -4.05 -14.42 28.06
C ALA A 320 -4.63 -13.04 28.32
N TYR A 321 -3.79 -12.04 28.56
CA TYR A 321 -4.24 -10.66 28.75
C TYR A 321 -4.85 -10.07 27.48
N LEU A 322 -4.21 -10.24 26.34
CA LEU A 322 -4.74 -9.77 25.05
C LEU A 322 -6.08 -10.47 24.71
N HIS A 323 -6.20 -11.78 24.96
CA HIS A 323 -7.48 -12.50 24.84
C HIS A 323 -8.57 -11.88 25.73
N HIS A 324 -8.25 -11.63 27.01
CA HIS A 324 -9.16 -10.98 27.94
C HIS A 324 -9.63 -9.62 27.43
N LEU A 325 -8.72 -8.75 26.97
CA LEU A 325 -9.05 -7.44 26.44
C LEU A 325 -9.99 -7.50 25.21
N PHE A 326 -9.79 -8.46 24.30
CA PHE A 326 -10.71 -8.68 23.18
C PHE A 326 -12.09 -9.14 23.63
N LYS A 327 -12.18 -10.01 24.67
CA LYS A 327 -13.45 -10.43 25.24
C LYS A 327 -14.17 -9.29 25.95
N ALA A 328 -13.43 -8.45 26.66
CA ALA A 328 -13.94 -7.26 27.33
C ALA A 328 -14.27 -6.09 26.36
N LYS A 329 -13.88 -6.21 25.06
CA LYS A 329 -14.03 -5.17 24.04
C LYS A 329 -13.27 -3.88 24.37
N GLU A 330 -12.14 -4.01 25.07
CA GLU A 330 -11.26 -2.88 25.39
C GLU A 330 -10.55 -2.35 24.13
N LEU A 331 -10.48 -1.02 24.00
CA LEU A 331 -9.79 -0.37 22.88
C LEU A 331 -8.30 -0.71 22.81
N LEU A 332 -7.68 -0.93 23.96
CA LEU A 332 -6.28 -1.32 24.07
C LEU A 332 -5.97 -2.63 23.32
N ALA A 333 -6.91 -3.58 23.26
CA ALA A 333 -6.74 -4.80 22.47
C ALA A 333 -6.47 -4.51 20.99
N MET A 334 -7.23 -3.57 20.43
CA MET A 334 -7.10 -3.18 19.02
C MET A 334 -5.79 -2.44 18.76
N GLN A 335 -5.34 -1.64 19.72
CA GLN A 335 -4.05 -0.93 19.62
C GLN A 335 -2.88 -1.91 19.68
N ILE A 336 -2.82 -2.79 20.69
CA ILE A 336 -1.79 -3.82 20.83
C ILE A 336 -1.68 -4.64 19.54
N ALA A 337 -2.81 -5.19 19.07
CA ALA A 337 -2.82 -6.04 17.89
C ALA A 337 -2.47 -5.29 16.58
N SER A 338 -2.81 -4.00 16.47
CA SER A 338 -2.45 -3.18 15.31
C SER A 338 -0.96 -2.85 15.28
N ILE A 339 -0.39 -2.48 16.43
CA ILE A 339 1.05 -2.21 16.59
C ILE A 339 1.85 -3.48 16.29
N HIS A 340 1.47 -4.60 16.90
CA HIS A 340 2.08 -5.90 16.66
C HIS A 340 2.10 -6.26 15.17
N ASN A 341 0.92 -6.25 14.51
CA ASN A 341 0.82 -6.65 13.11
C ASN A 341 1.63 -5.74 12.19
N LEU A 342 1.64 -4.44 12.42
CA LEU A 342 2.46 -3.52 11.63
C LEU A 342 3.96 -3.75 11.85
N ALA A 343 4.39 -3.93 13.09
CA ALA A 343 5.79 -4.24 13.41
C ALA A 343 6.23 -5.56 12.75
N PHE A 344 5.36 -6.58 12.77
CA PHE A 344 5.60 -7.84 12.09
C PHE A 344 5.73 -7.66 10.57
N TYR A 345 4.84 -6.90 9.90
CA TYR A 345 4.93 -6.67 8.45
C TYR A 345 6.20 -5.91 8.07
N LEU A 346 6.59 -4.90 8.86
CA LEU A 346 7.83 -4.18 8.62
C LEU A 346 9.07 -5.04 8.88
N TRP A 347 9.03 -5.90 9.91
CA TRP A 347 10.08 -6.90 10.13
C TRP A 347 10.19 -7.86 8.94
N LEU A 348 9.07 -8.38 8.44
CA LEU A 348 9.06 -9.35 7.34
C LEU A 348 9.75 -8.80 6.09
N VAL A 349 9.47 -7.56 5.70
CA VAL A 349 10.10 -6.95 4.52
C VAL A 349 11.56 -6.57 4.78
N ARG A 350 11.93 -6.18 6.01
CA ARG A 350 13.33 -5.96 6.38
C ARG A 350 14.13 -7.25 6.34
N GLU A 351 13.57 -8.33 6.87
CA GLU A 351 14.20 -9.65 6.81
C GLU A 351 14.34 -10.13 5.37
N ALA A 352 13.29 -10.01 4.55
CA ALA A 352 13.36 -10.31 3.14
C ALA A 352 14.50 -9.54 2.44
N ARG A 353 14.67 -8.25 2.75
CA ARG A 353 15.77 -7.45 2.24
C ARG A 353 17.15 -8.03 2.64
N GLN A 354 17.32 -8.44 3.89
CA GLN A 354 18.60 -9.05 4.34
C GLN A 354 18.89 -10.35 3.59
N GLN A 355 17.87 -11.16 3.38
CA GLN A 355 18.00 -12.43 2.64
C GLN A 355 18.30 -12.19 1.15
N ILE A 356 17.75 -11.13 0.54
CA ILE A 356 18.09 -10.70 -0.83
C ILE A 356 19.56 -10.30 -0.90
N LEU A 357 20.02 -9.43 0.00
CA LEU A 357 21.42 -8.97 0.03
C LEU A 357 22.43 -10.10 0.29
N ALA A 358 21.99 -11.20 0.89
CA ALA A 358 22.78 -12.39 1.16
C ALA A 358 22.66 -13.49 0.08
N ASP A 359 21.92 -13.25 -1.02
CA ASP A 359 21.60 -14.25 -2.06
C ASP A 359 20.96 -15.54 -1.52
N ASN A 360 20.16 -15.42 -0.46
CA ASN A 360 19.50 -16.54 0.23
C ASN A 360 17.96 -16.43 0.22
N PHE A 361 17.41 -15.47 -0.53
CA PHE A 361 16.00 -15.13 -0.46
C PHE A 361 15.08 -16.30 -0.83
N ALA A 362 15.35 -17.00 -1.94
CA ALA A 362 14.47 -18.08 -2.40
C ALA A 362 14.37 -19.23 -1.40
N SER A 363 15.50 -19.65 -0.77
CA SER A 363 15.52 -20.69 0.25
C SER A 363 14.76 -20.28 1.50
N TRP A 364 15.09 -19.10 2.03
CA TRP A 364 14.43 -18.54 3.20
C TRP A 364 12.92 -18.32 2.99
N LYS A 365 12.53 -17.78 1.81
CA LYS A 365 11.13 -17.57 1.46
C LYS A 365 10.32 -18.85 1.52
N LYS A 366 10.86 -19.96 0.96
CA LYS A 366 10.18 -21.25 0.95
C LYS A 366 9.82 -21.72 2.36
N GLU A 367 10.77 -21.66 3.28
CA GLU A 367 10.54 -22.02 4.70
C GLU A 367 9.56 -21.06 5.37
N MET A 368 9.71 -19.76 5.12
CA MET A 368 8.86 -18.73 5.73
C MET A 368 7.41 -18.85 5.26
N VAL A 369 7.15 -19.07 3.97
CA VAL A 369 5.79 -19.25 3.41
C VAL A 369 5.11 -20.48 4.04
N GLU A 370 5.83 -21.59 4.25
CA GLU A 370 5.29 -22.76 4.93
C GLU A 370 4.84 -22.42 6.36
N ARG A 371 5.67 -21.69 7.11
CA ARG A 371 5.34 -21.25 8.49
C ARG A 371 4.16 -20.28 8.51
N LEU A 372 4.19 -19.25 7.68
CA LEU A 372 3.17 -18.21 7.59
C LEU A 372 1.78 -18.73 7.19
N SER A 373 1.72 -19.87 6.50
CA SER A 373 0.46 -20.50 6.08
C SER A 373 -0.25 -21.25 7.20
N ARG A 374 0.38 -21.41 8.37
CA ARG A 374 -0.19 -22.12 9.51
C ARG A 374 -1.23 -21.26 10.24
N ARG A 375 -2.21 -21.94 10.82
CA ARG A 375 -3.16 -21.36 11.79
C ARG A 375 -2.88 -21.98 13.15
N LEU A 376 -2.45 -21.13 14.07
CA LEU A 376 -2.07 -21.54 15.43
C LEU A 376 -3.27 -21.54 16.38
#